data_f8271f3b6f2653892532cc76e2ae1c03
#
_entry.id   f8271f3b6f2653892532cc76e2ae1c03
#
_cell.length_a   1.000
_cell.length_b   1.000
_cell.length_c   1.000
_cell.angle_alpha   90.00
_cell.angle_beta   90.00
_cell.angle_gamma   90.00
#
_symmetry.space_group_name_H-M   'P 1'
#
loop_
_entity.id
_entity.type
_entity.pdbx_description
1 polymer ?
#
loop_
_entity_poly.entity_id
_entity_poly.type
_entity_poly.pdbx_seq_one_letter_code
_entity_poly.pdbx_strand_id
1 'polypeptide(L)'
;KKIGNENIIVDFAMRYGNPSIKSKLNSLKNLGCENIIILPLYPQYAAATTATVCDEVYRSLMGMRWQPNLQIIPHYESEPLYINALKKSIDKKVESINWKPDLIISSYHGIPKKYFDKGDPYHCYCHKTTRLMKEKFTSIDIETTFQSRFGPQEWLTPYTDKTLESLPKKGVKNLLVICPGFASDCVETLEEINIQGRESFLGHGGENFDLIPCLNDNSDHVELFEKLVMKYI
;
A
#
# COMPACT_ATOMS: atom_id res chain seq x y z
N LYS A 1 17.07 7.42 -8.93
CA LYS A 1 18.29 7.43 -9.79
C LYS A 1 19.19 6.20 -9.58
N LYS A 2 18.63 5.04 -9.26
CA LYS A 2 19.40 3.78 -9.18
C LYS A 2 19.50 3.06 -10.52
N ILE A 3 18.58 3.31 -11.47
CA ILE A 3 18.67 2.80 -12.83
C ILE A 3 19.71 3.64 -13.56
N GLY A 4 20.98 3.36 -13.38
CA GLY A 4 22.12 4.14 -13.90
C GLY A 4 22.29 4.10 -15.44
N ASN A 5 21.17 4.15 -16.19
CA ASN A 5 21.16 4.20 -17.64
C ASN A 5 20.65 5.58 -18.09
N GLU A 6 21.50 6.33 -18.78
CA GLU A 6 21.21 7.68 -19.28
C GLU A 6 20.03 7.74 -20.26
N ASN A 7 19.63 6.59 -20.82
CA ASN A 7 18.50 6.48 -21.75
C ASN A 7 17.14 6.27 -21.03
N ILE A 8 17.12 6.22 -19.68
CA ILE A 8 15.91 6.01 -18.90
C ILE A 8 15.53 7.29 -18.17
N ILE A 9 14.36 7.83 -18.47
CA ILE A 9 13.74 8.94 -17.76
C ILE A 9 12.82 8.38 -16.69
N VAL A 10 13.03 8.79 -15.43
CA VAL A 10 12.15 8.45 -14.31
C VAL A 10 11.40 9.71 -13.89
N ASP A 11 10.08 9.64 -13.90
CA ASP A 11 9.19 10.75 -13.52
C ASP A 11 7.99 10.22 -12.73
N PHE A 12 7.16 11.12 -12.21
CA PHE A 12 5.97 10.76 -11.45
C PHE A 12 4.76 11.54 -11.91
N ALA A 13 3.58 10.96 -11.71
CA ALA A 13 2.29 11.60 -11.95
C ALA A 13 1.30 11.25 -10.85
N MET A 14 0.34 12.15 -10.63
CA MET A 14 -0.75 11.96 -9.69
C MET A 14 -1.99 11.45 -10.43
N ARG A 15 -2.68 10.44 -9.87
CA ARG A 15 -3.99 10.03 -10.40
C ARG A 15 -5.01 11.15 -10.24
N TYR A 16 -4.95 11.85 -9.12
CA TYR A 16 -5.74 13.05 -8.82
C TYR A 16 -4.80 14.21 -8.49
N GLY A 17 -5.07 15.39 -9.08
CA GLY A 17 -4.20 16.56 -8.89
C GLY A 17 -3.04 16.66 -9.89
N ASN A 18 -1.98 17.35 -9.50
CA ASN A 18 -0.85 17.70 -10.37
C ASN A 18 0.49 17.19 -9.81
N PRO A 19 1.45 16.83 -10.71
CA PRO A 19 1.32 16.74 -12.17
C PRO A 19 0.39 15.58 -12.59
N SER A 20 -0.50 15.84 -13.54
CA SER A 20 -1.48 14.84 -14.00
C SER A 20 -0.82 13.76 -14.88
N ILE A 21 -1.41 12.55 -14.90
CA ILE A 21 -1.01 11.46 -15.80
C ILE A 21 -0.96 11.96 -17.25
N LYS A 22 -2.01 12.65 -17.72
CA LYS A 22 -2.07 13.19 -19.07
C LYS A 22 -0.92 14.15 -19.39
N SER A 23 -0.60 15.08 -18.48
CA SER A 23 0.49 16.03 -18.69
C SER A 23 1.85 15.34 -18.79
N LYS A 24 2.10 14.34 -17.93
CA LYS A 24 3.36 13.61 -17.92
C LYS A 24 3.53 12.69 -19.12
N LEU A 25 2.49 11.99 -19.55
CA LEU A 25 2.52 11.20 -20.79
C LEU A 25 2.84 12.08 -22.01
N ASN A 26 2.24 13.27 -22.12
CA ASN A 26 2.57 14.22 -23.18
C ASN A 26 4.01 14.72 -23.09
N SER A 27 4.50 15.03 -21.89
CA SER A 27 5.90 15.46 -21.68
C SER A 27 6.89 14.37 -22.12
N LEU A 28 6.70 13.13 -21.66
CA LEU A 28 7.57 12.00 -22.04
C LEU A 28 7.54 11.76 -23.56
N LYS A 29 6.36 11.81 -24.18
CA LYS A 29 6.21 11.72 -25.63
C LYS A 29 7.01 12.82 -26.36
N ASN A 30 6.92 14.06 -25.89
CA ASN A 30 7.63 15.20 -26.49
C ASN A 30 9.16 15.10 -26.30
N LEU A 31 9.62 14.37 -25.29
CA LEU A 31 11.04 14.02 -25.08
C LEU A 31 11.50 12.85 -25.95
N GLY A 32 10.62 12.29 -26.80
CA GLY A 32 10.95 11.18 -27.70
C GLY A 32 10.89 9.80 -27.05
N CYS A 33 10.22 9.66 -25.89
CA CYS A 33 10.06 8.34 -25.27
C CYS A 33 9.11 7.48 -26.10
N GLU A 34 9.63 6.44 -26.72
CA GLU A 34 8.87 5.46 -27.51
C GLU A 34 8.29 4.34 -26.64
N ASN A 35 8.91 4.04 -25.51
CA ASN A 35 8.47 3.04 -24.53
C ASN A 35 8.22 3.72 -23.18
N ILE A 36 7.01 3.53 -22.63
CA ILE A 36 6.63 4.08 -21.33
C ILE A 36 6.17 2.93 -20.44
N ILE A 37 6.76 2.84 -19.24
CA ILE A 37 6.37 1.87 -18.21
C ILE A 37 5.65 2.64 -17.11
N ILE A 38 4.46 2.21 -16.76
CA ILE A 38 3.66 2.75 -15.65
C ILE A 38 3.76 1.80 -14.48
N LEU A 39 4.19 2.30 -13.33
CA LEU A 39 4.18 1.58 -12.06
C LEU A 39 3.14 2.23 -11.12
N PRO A 40 1.93 1.68 -11.00
CA PRO A 40 0.99 2.12 -9.98
C PRO A 40 1.53 1.77 -8.59
N LEU A 41 1.58 2.76 -7.69
CA LEU A 41 2.11 2.55 -6.33
C LEU A 41 1.05 1.94 -5.38
N TYR A 42 0.32 0.95 -5.87
CA TYR A 42 -0.69 0.18 -5.15
C TYR A 42 -0.33 -1.31 -5.22
N PRO A 43 0.24 -1.88 -4.12
CA PRO A 43 0.63 -3.30 -4.12
C PRO A 43 -0.55 -4.23 -4.41
N GLN A 44 -1.69 -3.97 -3.74
CA GLN A 44 -2.94 -4.71 -3.92
C GLN A 44 -3.80 -3.99 -4.96
N TYR A 45 -4.15 -4.68 -6.05
CA TYR A 45 -5.09 -4.13 -7.03
C TYR A 45 -6.46 -3.90 -6.41
N ALA A 46 -7.07 -2.78 -6.78
CA ALA A 46 -8.49 -2.52 -6.61
C ALA A 46 -9.03 -1.75 -7.82
N ALA A 47 -10.32 -1.90 -8.10
CA ALA A 47 -10.98 -1.07 -9.11
C ALA A 47 -10.91 0.42 -8.76
N ALA A 48 -10.92 0.75 -7.47
CA ALA A 48 -10.81 2.13 -6.97
C ALA A 48 -9.39 2.73 -7.06
N THR A 49 -8.35 1.93 -7.27
CA THR A 49 -6.95 2.35 -7.29
C THR A 49 -6.29 2.05 -8.63
N THR A 50 -5.71 0.88 -8.80
CA THR A 50 -4.95 0.51 -10.00
C THR A 50 -5.77 0.66 -11.28
N ALA A 51 -7.04 0.23 -11.29
CA ALA A 51 -7.88 0.37 -12.47
C ALA A 51 -8.11 1.84 -12.86
N THR A 52 -8.30 2.74 -11.88
CA THR A 52 -8.47 4.17 -12.19
C THR A 52 -7.21 4.80 -12.80
N VAL A 53 -6.01 4.33 -12.42
CA VAL A 53 -4.75 4.74 -13.07
C VAL A 53 -4.74 4.25 -14.52
N CYS A 54 -5.06 2.97 -14.74
CA CYS A 54 -5.13 2.38 -16.08
C CYS A 54 -6.12 3.15 -16.98
N ASP A 55 -7.32 3.43 -16.46
CA ASP A 55 -8.36 4.19 -17.19
C ASP A 55 -7.84 5.55 -17.65
N GLU A 56 -7.17 6.29 -16.76
CA GLU A 56 -6.66 7.62 -17.11
C GLU A 56 -5.48 7.58 -18.09
N VAL A 57 -4.61 6.57 -17.96
CA VAL A 57 -3.54 6.31 -18.91
C VAL A 57 -4.12 6.01 -20.29
N TYR A 58 -5.05 5.06 -20.41
CA TYR A 58 -5.66 4.68 -21.67
C TYR A 58 -6.46 5.83 -22.28
N ARG A 59 -7.23 6.59 -21.49
CA ARG A 59 -7.95 7.77 -21.94
C ARG A 59 -7.01 8.83 -22.51
N SER A 60 -5.85 9.01 -21.88
CA SER A 60 -4.83 9.94 -22.35
C SER A 60 -4.23 9.50 -23.68
N LEU A 61 -3.94 8.20 -23.84
CA LEU A 61 -3.42 7.62 -25.10
C LEU A 61 -4.43 7.73 -26.23
N MET A 62 -5.72 7.46 -25.99
CA MET A 62 -6.78 7.57 -27.00
C MET A 62 -6.84 8.98 -27.65
N GLY A 63 -6.41 10.01 -26.94
CA GLY A 63 -6.32 11.38 -27.47
C GLY A 63 -5.05 11.67 -28.27
N MET A 64 -4.09 10.74 -28.36
CA MET A 64 -2.81 10.94 -29.03
C MET A 64 -2.87 10.45 -30.48
N ARG A 65 -2.32 11.25 -31.42
CA ARG A 65 -2.19 10.84 -32.82
C ARG A 65 -1.14 9.75 -32.99
N TRP A 66 -0.01 9.87 -32.30
CA TRP A 66 1.02 8.85 -32.16
C TRP A 66 1.06 8.40 -30.70
N GLN A 67 1.00 7.09 -30.50
CA GLN A 67 1.00 6.48 -29.17
C GLN A 67 2.31 5.75 -28.93
N PRO A 68 3.01 6.01 -27.82
CA PRO A 68 4.17 5.20 -27.43
C PRO A 68 3.73 3.77 -27.09
N ASN A 69 4.69 2.83 -27.14
CA ASN A 69 4.48 1.53 -26.53
C ASN A 69 4.28 1.70 -25.01
N LEU A 70 3.24 1.09 -24.49
CA LEU A 70 2.88 1.22 -23.08
C LEU A 70 2.86 -0.13 -22.39
N GLN A 71 3.48 -0.18 -21.21
CA GLN A 71 3.40 -1.30 -20.28
C GLN A 71 2.96 -0.81 -18.92
N ILE A 72 1.99 -1.51 -18.31
CA ILE A 72 1.55 -1.23 -16.95
C ILE A 72 1.95 -2.40 -16.07
N ILE A 73 2.76 -2.14 -15.05
CA ILE A 73 3.17 -3.14 -14.07
C ILE A 73 1.93 -3.57 -13.27
N PRO A 74 1.64 -4.88 -13.19
CA PRO A 74 0.50 -5.39 -12.45
C PRO A 74 0.69 -5.24 -10.94
N HIS A 75 -0.32 -5.67 -10.18
CA HIS A 75 -0.26 -5.78 -8.73
C HIS A 75 0.95 -6.62 -8.27
N TYR A 76 1.52 -6.27 -7.12
CA TYR A 76 2.72 -6.91 -6.58
C TYR A 76 2.59 -7.28 -5.10
N GLU A 77 1.37 -7.53 -4.64
CA GLU A 77 0.98 -7.85 -3.25
C GLU A 77 1.68 -9.09 -2.68
N SER A 78 2.19 -9.95 -3.56
CA SER A 78 2.89 -11.20 -3.18
C SER A 78 4.33 -11.25 -3.69
N GLU A 79 4.86 -10.17 -4.26
CA GLU A 79 6.26 -10.12 -4.71
C GLU A 79 7.20 -10.38 -3.52
N PRO A 80 8.13 -11.35 -3.62
CA PRO A 80 9.00 -11.70 -2.50
C PRO A 80 9.79 -10.54 -1.93
N LEU A 81 10.25 -9.60 -2.77
CA LEU A 81 10.96 -8.40 -2.32
C LEU A 81 10.05 -7.47 -1.51
N TYR A 82 8.78 -7.34 -1.91
CA TYR A 82 7.80 -6.56 -1.16
C TYR A 82 7.55 -7.15 0.22
N ILE A 83 7.28 -8.46 0.31
CA ILE A 83 7.05 -9.15 1.57
C ILE A 83 8.30 -9.09 2.48
N ASN A 84 9.50 -9.20 1.89
CA ASN A 84 10.75 -9.07 2.64
C ASN A 84 10.98 -7.64 3.15
N ALA A 85 10.65 -6.61 2.36
CA ALA A 85 10.73 -5.21 2.79
C ALA A 85 9.80 -4.94 3.98
N LEU A 86 8.55 -5.42 3.93
CA LEU A 86 7.61 -5.35 5.05
C LEU A 86 8.13 -6.07 6.29
N LYS A 87 8.68 -7.28 6.11
CA LYS A 87 9.30 -8.03 7.20
C LYS A 87 10.42 -7.24 7.88
N LYS A 88 11.36 -6.73 7.11
CA LYS A 88 12.47 -5.92 7.65
C LYS A 88 11.98 -4.67 8.38
N SER A 89 10.91 -4.03 7.88
CA SER A 89 10.31 -2.88 8.54
C SER A 89 9.72 -3.25 9.90
N ILE A 90 9.05 -4.41 10.01
CA ILE A 90 8.54 -4.95 11.28
C ILE A 90 9.71 -5.30 12.22
N ASP A 91 10.72 -6.04 11.76
CA ASP A 91 11.88 -6.42 12.58
C ASP A 91 12.56 -5.19 13.18
N LYS A 92 12.85 -4.18 12.33
CA LYS A 92 13.45 -2.93 12.76
C LYS A 92 12.62 -2.19 13.82
N LYS A 93 11.28 -2.20 13.69
CA LYS A 93 10.40 -1.61 14.68
C LYS A 93 10.44 -2.40 15.99
N VAL A 94 10.33 -3.72 15.95
CA VAL A 94 10.39 -4.59 17.13
C VAL A 94 11.71 -4.42 17.88
N GLU A 95 12.84 -4.31 17.17
CA GLU A 95 14.15 -4.05 17.77
C GLU A 95 14.28 -2.66 18.40
N SER A 96 13.51 -1.68 17.94
CA SER A 96 13.59 -0.28 18.41
C SER A 96 12.73 0.02 19.64
N ILE A 97 11.77 -0.84 19.97
CA ILE A 97 10.88 -0.68 21.11
C ILE A 97 11.39 -1.48 22.32
N ASN A 98 11.01 -1.07 23.54
CA ASN A 98 11.42 -1.71 24.80
C ASN A 98 10.34 -2.63 25.41
N TRP A 99 9.34 -3.00 24.61
CA TRP A 99 8.24 -3.88 24.99
C TRP A 99 8.01 -4.93 23.90
N LYS A 100 7.40 -6.06 24.27
CA LYS A 100 7.10 -7.15 23.34
C LYS A 100 5.68 -6.96 22.80
N PRO A 101 5.47 -6.89 21.50
CA PRO A 101 4.13 -6.88 20.90
C PRO A 101 3.39 -8.21 21.17
N ASP A 102 2.10 -8.09 21.54
CA ASP A 102 1.20 -9.23 21.66
C ASP A 102 0.59 -9.59 20.29
N LEU A 103 0.39 -8.57 19.45
CA LEU A 103 -0.24 -8.70 18.13
C LEU A 103 0.29 -7.62 17.18
N ILE A 104 0.27 -7.92 15.89
CA ILE A 104 0.45 -6.94 14.82
C ILE A 104 -0.86 -6.85 14.04
N ILE A 105 -1.40 -5.66 13.85
CA ILE A 105 -2.50 -5.40 12.93
C ILE A 105 -1.95 -4.96 11.58
N SER A 106 -2.34 -5.67 10.53
CA SER A 106 -2.11 -5.29 9.13
C SER A 106 -3.36 -4.56 8.62
N SER A 107 -3.34 -3.23 8.69
CA SER A 107 -4.46 -2.37 8.33
C SER A 107 -4.38 -1.93 6.87
N TYR A 108 -5.46 -2.11 6.13
CA TYR A 108 -5.60 -1.70 4.73
C TYR A 108 -6.73 -0.70 4.59
N HIS A 109 -6.65 0.19 3.61
CA HIS A 109 -7.79 1.04 3.30
C HIS A 109 -8.99 0.16 2.91
N GLY A 110 -10.14 0.38 3.54
CA GLY A 110 -11.36 -0.33 3.21
C GLY A 110 -11.87 0.04 1.81
N ILE A 111 -12.68 -0.84 1.25
CA ILE A 111 -13.54 -0.54 0.10
C ILE A 111 -14.96 -1.00 0.39
N PRO A 112 -15.99 -0.42 -0.26
CA PRO A 112 -17.36 -0.91 -0.12
C PRO A 112 -17.46 -2.40 -0.47
N LYS A 113 -18.11 -3.18 0.40
CA LYS A 113 -18.28 -4.63 0.23
C LYS A 113 -18.86 -5.00 -1.12
N LYS A 114 -19.74 -4.16 -1.67
CA LYS A 114 -20.31 -4.36 -3.02
C LYS A 114 -19.28 -4.45 -4.14
N TYR A 115 -18.05 -3.92 -3.97
CA TYR A 115 -16.99 -4.06 -4.97
C TYR A 115 -16.44 -5.48 -4.95
N PHE A 116 -16.21 -6.03 -3.76
CA PHE A 116 -15.85 -7.45 -3.60
C PHE A 116 -16.94 -8.37 -4.17
N ASP A 117 -18.22 -8.11 -3.86
CA ASP A 117 -19.35 -8.89 -4.38
C ASP A 117 -19.44 -8.85 -5.93
N LYS A 118 -18.88 -7.82 -6.57
CA LYS A 118 -18.76 -7.68 -8.03
C LYS A 118 -17.46 -8.27 -8.60
N GLY A 119 -16.64 -8.93 -7.80
CA GLY A 119 -15.43 -9.60 -8.24
C GLY A 119 -14.14 -8.78 -8.10
N ASP A 120 -14.14 -7.67 -7.36
CA ASP A 120 -12.89 -6.96 -7.05
C ASP A 120 -11.98 -7.84 -6.18
N PRO A 121 -10.74 -8.16 -6.58
CA PRO A 121 -9.87 -9.08 -5.87
C PRO A 121 -9.18 -8.47 -4.63
N TYR A 122 -9.36 -7.18 -4.36
CA TYR A 122 -8.63 -6.41 -3.35
C TYR A 122 -8.60 -7.09 -1.99
N HIS A 123 -9.77 -7.54 -1.49
CA HIS A 123 -9.87 -8.26 -0.22
C HIS A 123 -8.94 -9.47 -0.16
N CYS A 124 -8.97 -10.29 -1.21
CA CYS A 124 -8.13 -11.49 -1.30
C CYS A 124 -6.63 -11.13 -1.33
N TYR A 125 -6.27 -10.05 -2.01
CA TYR A 125 -4.87 -9.60 -2.10
C TYR A 125 -4.36 -9.03 -0.76
N CYS A 126 -5.18 -8.30 -0.01
CA CYS A 126 -4.85 -7.86 1.35
C CYS A 126 -4.59 -9.05 2.27
N HIS A 127 -5.50 -10.02 2.30
CA HIS A 127 -5.33 -11.25 3.07
C HIS A 127 -4.12 -12.07 2.63
N LYS A 128 -3.84 -12.12 1.32
CA LYS A 128 -2.65 -12.82 0.78
C LYS A 128 -1.36 -12.16 1.28
N THR A 129 -1.26 -10.82 1.24
CA THR A 129 -0.11 -10.09 1.79
C THR A 129 0.07 -10.41 3.27
N THR A 130 -0.99 -10.30 4.08
CA THR A 130 -0.92 -10.60 5.51
C THR A 130 -0.50 -12.06 5.77
N ARG A 131 -1.07 -13.02 5.04
CA ARG A 131 -0.69 -14.44 5.17
C ARG A 131 0.79 -14.66 4.86
N LEU A 132 1.31 -14.08 3.78
CA LEU A 132 2.72 -14.19 3.40
C LEU A 132 3.65 -13.53 4.43
N MET A 133 3.22 -12.45 5.08
CA MET A 133 3.94 -11.89 6.22
C MET A 133 3.91 -12.85 7.42
N LYS A 134 2.75 -13.42 7.78
CA LYS A 134 2.63 -14.42 8.88
C LYS A 134 3.58 -15.60 8.69
N GLU A 135 3.69 -16.13 7.47
CA GLU A 135 4.59 -17.24 7.15
C GLU A 135 6.07 -16.94 7.45
N LYS A 136 6.44 -15.65 7.49
CA LYS A 136 7.80 -15.19 7.84
C LYS A 136 7.97 -14.83 9.31
N PHE A 137 6.88 -14.75 10.08
CA PHE A 137 6.87 -14.44 11.51
C PHE A 137 6.23 -15.59 12.28
N THR A 138 7.02 -16.30 13.07
CA THR A 138 6.54 -17.43 13.90
C THR A 138 6.27 -17.03 15.35
N SER A 139 6.67 -15.82 15.78
CA SER A 139 6.66 -15.39 17.17
C SER A 139 5.56 -14.39 17.53
N ILE A 140 5.00 -13.69 16.54
CA ILE A 140 3.96 -12.67 16.73
C ILE A 140 2.88 -12.92 15.69
N ASP A 141 1.62 -12.96 16.09
CA ASP A 141 0.51 -13.09 15.14
C ASP A 141 0.24 -11.78 14.40
N ILE A 142 -0.31 -11.87 13.19
CA ILE A 142 -0.65 -10.71 12.36
C ILE A 142 -2.10 -10.87 11.90
N GLU A 143 -2.95 -9.88 12.14
CA GLU A 143 -4.35 -9.89 11.72
C GLU A 143 -4.66 -8.82 10.68
N THR A 144 -5.51 -9.14 9.71
CA THR A 144 -5.97 -8.19 8.68
C THR A 144 -7.15 -7.39 9.19
N THR A 145 -7.10 -6.07 9.00
CA THR A 145 -8.25 -5.17 9.23
C THR A 145 -8.37 -4.13 8.11
N PHE A 146 -9.50 -3.43 8.07
CA PHE A 146 -9.80 -2.41 7.05
C PHE A 146 -10.18 -1.09 7.71
N GLN A 147 -9.49 -0.01 7.33
CA GLN A 147 -9.63 1.36 7.85
C GLN A 147 -10.37 2.29 6.88
N SER A 148 -10.57 3.55 7.27
CA SER A 148 -10.99 4.67 6.42
C SER A 148 -12.38 4.50 5.79
N ARG A 149 -13.30 3.82 6.48
CA ARG A 149 -14.67 3.71 6.01
C ARG A 149 -15.43 5.03 6.18
N PHE A 150 -16.27 5.35 5.24
CA PHE A 150 -17.14 6.53 5.31
C PHE A 150 -18.50 6.30 4.63
N GLY A 151 -19.49 7.10 5.04
CA GLY A 151 -20.84 7.01 4.51
C GLY A 151 -21.61 5.76 4.98
N PRO A 152 -22.84 5.55 4.48
CA PRO A 152 -23.78 4.55 5.02
C PRO A 152 -23.63 3.14 4.42
N GLN A 153 -22.68 2.95 3.49
CA GLN A 153 -22.50 1.65 2.82
C GLN A 153 -21.83 0.65 3.74
N GLU A 154 -22.07 -0.64 3.50
CA GLU A 154 -21.30 -1.72 4.10
C GLU A 154 -19.90 -1.78 3.47
N TRP A 155 -18.86 -1.83 4.31
CA TRP A 155 -17.47 -1.89 3.93
C TRP A 155 -16.86 -3.24 4.28
N LEU A 156 -15.67 -3.53 3.74
CA LEU A 156 -14.91 -4.73 4.11
C LEU A 156 -14.63 -4.74 5.61
N THR A 157 -14.74 -5.93 6.19
CA THR A 157 -14.53 -6.20 7.62
C THR A 157 -13.34 -7.15 7.82
N PRO A 158 -12.74 -7.22 9.03
CA PRO A 158 -13.05 -6.45 10.24
C PRO A 158 -12.63 -5.00 10.16
N TYR A 159 -13.37 -4.09 10.79
CA TYR A 159 -13.04 -2.67 10.83
C TYR A 159 -11.90 -2.39 11.80
N THR A 160 -10.89 -1.60 11.39
CA THR A 160 -9.71 -1.30 12.21
C THR A 160 -10.11 -0.59 13.51
N ASP A 161 -10.93 0.46 13.45
CA ASP A 161 -11.40 1.21 14.62
C ASP A 161 -12.05 0.30 15.66
N LYS A 162 -12.99 -0.57 15.24
CA LYS A 162 -13.69 -1.50 16.14
C LYS A 162 -12.79 -2.61 16.66
N THR A 163 -11.83 -3.02 15.90
CA THR A 163 -10.82 -3.98 16.33
C THR A 163 -9.97 -3.38 17.44
N LEU A 164 -9.44 -2.16 17.24
CA LEU A 164 -8.63 -1.45 18.23
C LEU A 164 -9.37 -1.24 19.55
N GLU A 165 -10.67 -0.88 19.54
CA GLU A 165 -11.51 -0.75 20.73
C GLU A 165 -11.69 -2.08 21.50
N SER A 166 -11.69 -3.21 20.79
CA SER A 166 -12.02 -4.53 21.37
C SER A 166 -10.79 -5.32 21.84
N LEU A 167 -9.63 -5.12 21.26
CA LEU A 167 -8.40 -5.89 21.52
C LEU A 167 -7.96 -5.84 23.00
N PRO A 168 -7.97 -4.68 23.71
CA PRO A 168 -7.55 -4.64 25.10
C PRO A 168 -8.42 -5.50 26.02
N LYS A 169 -9.72 -5.63 25.72
CA LYS A 169 -10.66 -6.49 26.45
C LYS A 169 -10.40 -7.97 26.21
N LYS A 170 -9.73 -8.32 25.10
CA LYS A 170 -9.30 -9.68 24.77
C LYS A 170 -7.92 -10.03 25.31
N GLY A 171 -7.31 -9.13 26.08
CA GLY A 171 -6.00 -9.33 26.70
C GLY A 171 -4.80 -8.83 25.87
N VAL A 172 -5.01 -8.24 24.69
CA VAL A 172 -3.94 -7.60 23.91
C VAL A 172 -3.61 -6.25 24.54
N LYS A 173 -2.41 -6.09 25.08
CA LYS A 173 -1.97 -4.88 25.75
C LYS A 173 -0.92 -4.09 24.95
N ASN A 174 -0.16 -4.78 24.11
CA ASN A 174 0.96 -4.23 23.37
C ASN A 174 0.73 -4.45 21.86
N LEU A 175 0.45 -3.40 21.13
CA LEU A 175 0.03 -3.49 19.74
C LEU A 175 0.99 -2.77 18.79
N LEU A 176 1.38 -3.43 17.72
CA LEU A 176 1.92 -2.80 16.54
C LEU A 176 0.90 -2.75 15.42
N VAL A 177 0.92 -1.69 14.63
CA VAL A 177 0.12 -1.59 13.41
C VAL A 177 1.03 -1.33 12.23
N ILE A 178 0.78 -2.00 11.11
CA ILE A 178 1.42 -1.76 9.81
C ILE A 178 0.34 -1.51 8.75
N CYS A 179 0.62 -0.65 7.79
CA CYS A 179 -0.30 -0.28 6.71
C CYS A 179 0.26 -0.68 5.33
N PRO A 180 0.26 -1.98 4.95
CA PRO A 180 0.97 -2.44 3.75
C PRO A 180 0.38 -1.92 2.43
N GLY A 181 -0.89 -1.54 2.41
CA GLY A 181 -1.54 -0.98 1.22
C GLY A 181 -1.04 0.42 0.82
N PHE A 182 -0.26 1.06 1.66
CA PHE A 182 0.24 2.42 1.46
C PHE A 182 1.74 2.40 1.14
N ALA A 183 2.11 2.94 -0.02
CA ALA A 183 3.52 3.01 -0.44
C ALA A 183 4.30 4.03 0.39
N SER A 184 3.64 5.09 0.86
CA SER A 184 4.21 6.12 1.72
C SER A 184 3.23 6.54 2.80
N ASP A 185 3.76 7.10 3.90
CA ASP A 185 2.94 7.65 4.97
C ASP A 185 2.09 8.81 4.46
N CYS A 186 0.86 8.89 4.94
CA CYS A 186 -0.16 9.86 4.54
C CYS A 186 -1.11 10.12 5.72
N VAL A 187 -2.15 10.91 5.50
CA VAL A 187 -3.15 11.25 6.55
C VAL A 187 -3.77 9.98 7.14
N GLU A 188 -4.10 8.99 6.31
CA GLU A 188 -4.71 7.73 6.73
C GLU A 188 -3.79 6.87 7.60
N THR A 189 -2.47 7.04 7.50
CA THR A 189 -1.53 6.31 8.37
C THR A 189 -1.12 7.14 9.58
N LEU A 190 -0.81 8.42 9.39
CA LEU A 190 -0.25 9.26 10.45
C LEU A 190 -1.34 9.82 11.39
N GLU A 191 -2.48 10.23 10.88
CA GLU A 191 -3.58 10.75 11.69
C GLU A 191 -4.53 9.63 12.12
N GLU A 192 -5.15 8.92 11.15
CA GLU A 192 -6.20 7.94 11.47
C GLU A 192 -5.64 6.80 12.33
N ILE A 193 -4.49 6.22 11.96
CA ILE A 193 -3.93 5.08 12.71
C ILE A 193 -3.03 5.53 13.84
N ASN A 194 -2.02 6.39 13.58
CA ASN A 194 -1.02 6.68 14.60
C ASN A 194 -1.53 7.63 15.70
N ILE A 195 -2.48 8.53 15.40
CA ILE A 195 -3.06 9.43 16.42
C ILE A 195 -4.37 8.82 16.92
N GLN A 196 -5.41 8.79 16.10
CA GLN A 196 -6.77 8.37 16.52
C GLN A 196 -6.83 6.91 16.94
N GLY A 197 -6.20 6.00 16.16
CA GLY A 197 -6.12 4.58 16.48
C GLY A 197 -5.37 4.31 17.79
N ARG A 198 -4.25 5.00 18.00
CA ARG A 198 -3.49 4.94 19.25
C ARG A 198 -4.34 5.40 20.45
N GLU A 199 -4.98 6.57 20.35
CA GLU A 199 -5.86 7.11 21.40
C GLU A 199 -6.99 6.13 21.72
N SER A 200 -7.63 5.57 20.69
CA SER A 200 -8.69 4.60 20.85
C SER A 200 -8.21 3.33 21.57
N PHE A 201 -7.11 2.73 21.14
CA PHE A 201 -6.57 1.51 21.75
C PHE A 201 -6.16 1.73 23.21
N LEU A 202 -5.43 2.78 23.51
CA LEU A 202 -4.98 3.13 24.87
C LEU A 202 -6.18 3.47 25.76
N GLY A 203 -7.15 4.25 25.26
CA GLY A 203 -8.37 4.62 25.97
C GLY A 203 -9.26 3.44 26.34
N HIS A 204 -9.16 2.32 25.64
CA HIS A 204 -9.89 1.08 25.94
C HIS A 204 -9.08 0.08 26.80
N GLY A 205 -7.91 0.49 27.30
CA GLY A 205 -7.09 -0.28 28.26
C GLY A 205 -5.92 -1.02 27.65
N GLY A 206 -5.47 -0.63 26.45
CA GLY A 206 -4.15 -0.96 25.91
C GLY A 206 -3.05 -0.26 26.70
N GLU A 207 -1.84 -0.77 26.64
CA GLU A 207 -0.69 -0.22 27.37
C GLU A 207 0.35 0.40 26.44
N ASN A 208 0.68 -0.28 25.34
CA ASN A 208 1.64 0.18 24.35
C ASN A 208 1.07 0.06 22.94
N PHE A 209 1.25 1.10 22.16
CA PHE A 209 0.85 1.13 20.75
C PHE A 209 1.93 1.83 19.93
N ASP A 210 2.30 1.26 18.79
CA ASP A 210 3.14 1.98 17.83
C ASP A 210 2.77 1.64 16.38
N LEU A 211 3.00 2.61 15.48
CA LEU A 211 2.85 2.46 14.05
C LEU A 211 4.21 2.10 13.45
N ILE A 212 4.23 1.07 12.61
CA ILE A 212 5.35 0.77 11.73
C ILE A 212 5.24 1.70 10.53
N PRO A 213 6.21 2.61 10.28
CA PRO A 213 6.16 3.50 9.13
C PRO A 213 5.98 2.73 7.82
N CYS A 214 5.26 3.30 6.87
CA CYS A 214 5.21 2.80 5.51
C CYS A 214 6.63 2.66 4.94
N LEU A 215 6.78 1.92 3.85
CA LEU A 215 8.10 1.70 3.27
C LEU A 215 8.76 3.01 2.76
N ASN A 216 7.96 4.01 2.39
CA ASN A 216 8.44 5.32 1.95
C ASN A 216 9.55 5.18 0.89
N ASP A 217 10.66 5.88 1.06
CA ASP A 217 11.85 5.86 0.18
C ASP A 217 12.97 4.96 0.71
N ASN A 218 12.66 3.99 1.59
CA ASN A 218 13.70 3.10 2.09
C ASN A 218 14.33 2.26 0.96
N SER A 219 15.56 1.80 1.18
CA SER A 219 16.36 1.13 0.15
C SER A 219 15.72 -0.15 -0.37
N ASP A 220 15.03 -0.92 0.48
CA ASP A 220 14.36 -2.18 0.08
C ASP A 220 13.14 -1.89 -0.82
N HIS A 221 12.40 -0.80 -0.55
CA HIS A 221 11.27 -0.38 -1.39
C HIS A 221 11.74 0.13 -2.75
N VAL A 222 12.82 0.93 -2.76
CA VAL A 222 13.43 1.41 -4.02
C VAL A 222 13.97 0.24 -4.85
N GLU A 223 14.61 -0.75 -4.22
CA GLU A 223 15.08 -1.98 -4.89
C GLU A 223 13.91 -2.79 -5.47
N LEU A 224 12.81 -2.92 -4.74
CA LEU A 224 11.59 -3.55 -5.26
C LEU A 224 11.13 -2.87 -6.55
N PHE A 225 11.00 -1.54 -6.55
CA PHE A 225 10.55 -0.81 -7.74
C PHE A 225 11.52 -0.95 -8.91
N GLU A 226 12.82 -0.88 -8.65
CA GLU A 226 13.84 -1.16 -9.66
C GLU A 226 13.65 -2.54 -10.29
N LYS A 227 13.53 -3.59 -9.48
CA LYS A 227 13.35 -4.96 -9.96
C LYS A 227 12.05 -5.16 -10.72
N LEU A 228 10.96 -4.53 -10.28
CA LEU A 228 9.68 -4.58 -10.99
C LEU A 228 9.79 -3.95 -12.39
N VAL A 229 10.42 -2.78 -12.50
CA VAL A 229 10.59 -2.07 -13.77
C VAL A 229 11.55 -2.81 -14.70
N MET A 230 12.66 -3.35 -14.18
CA MET A 230 13.68 -4.07 -14.97
C MET A 230 13.16 -5.33 -15.66
N LYS A 231 12.00 -5.85 -15.27
CA LYS A 231 11.33 -6.96 -15.98
C LYS A 231 10.77 -6.53 -17.35
N TYR A 232 10.70 -5.23 -17.62
CA TYR A 232 10.06 -4.64 -18.80
C TYR A 232 11.03 -3.79 -19.66
N ILE A 233 12.30 -3.71 -19.28
CA ILE A 233 13.38 -3.09 -20.03
C ILE A 233 14.25 -4.18 -20.67
#